data_a9e677d843441ac8572ccd0bbfdc531b
#
_entry.id   a9e677d843441ac8572ccd0bbfdc531b
#
_cell.length_a   1.000
_cell.length_b   1.000
_cell.length_c   1.000
_cell.angle_alpha   90.00
_cell.angle_beta   90.00
_cell.angle_gamma   90.00
#
_symmetry.space_group_name_H-M   'P 1'
#
loop_
_entity.id
_entity.type
_entity.pdbx_description
1 polymer ?
#
loop_
_entity_poly.entity_id
_entity_poly.type
_entity_poly.pdbx_seq_one_letter_code
_entity_poly.pdbx_strand_id
1 'polypeptide(L)'
;MKQTLQTATLDNGIILLGEFLPGVESVSVSFHVAAGSLCDSLSTRETDRSCCGLATLAGELMLRGAGDRDSKQLIAALDNAGVQWSQSVSMSHGSFAGAMVSRQLPDSLKIYADILRRPLLDQSQFDPARQVVLQNL
;
A
#
# COMPACT_ATOMS: atom_id res chain seq x y z
N MET A 1 -28.31 -12.45 -4.32
CA MET A 1 -27.72 -12.67 -2.98
C MET A 1 -27.81 -11.37 -2.22
N LYS A 2 -28.19 -11.44 -0.92
CA LYS A 2 -28.24 -10.22 -0.08
C LYS A 2 -26.81 -9.94 0.39
N GLN A 3 -26.22 -8.83 -0.07
CA GLN A 3 -24.91 -8.38 0.42
C GLN A 3 -25.02 -8.03 1.91
N THR A 4 -24.07 -8.54 2.70
CA THR A 4 -23.99 -8.26 4.14
C THR A 4 -22.63 -7.60 4.41
N LEU A 5 -22.62 -6.27 4.35
CA LEU A 5 -21.46 -5.47 4.69
C LEU A 5 -21.32 -5.36 6.20
N GLN A 6 -20.15 -5.71 6.72
CA GLN A 6 -19.78 -5.54 8.13
C GLN A 6 -18.81 -4.37 8.25
N THR A 7 -19.03 -3.54 9.27
CA THR A 7 -18.17 -2.39 9.56
C THR A 7 -17.73 -2.43 11.00
N ALA A 8 -16.45 -2.20 11.26
CA ALA A 8 -15.89 -2.05 12.60
C ALA A 8 -14.91 -0.86 12.62
N THR A 9 -14.89 -0.15 13.74
CA THR A 9 -13.88 0.89 14.00
C THR A 9 -12.97 0.40 15.11
N LEU A 10 -11.66 0.37 14.86
CA LEU A 10 -10.65 -0.02 15.83
C LEU A 10 -10.33 1.17 16.77
N ASP A 11 -9.75 0.88 17.94
CA ASP A 11 -9.42 1.90 18.96
C ASP A 11 -8.45 2.98 18.44
N ASN A 12 -7.65 2.66 17.43
CA ASN A 12 -6.72 3.58 16.76
C ASN A 12 -7.36 4.41 15.63
N GLY A 13 -8.68 4.30 15.44
CA GLY A 13 -9.43 5.04 14.43
C GLY A 13 -9.47 4.39 13.04
N ILE A 14 -8.84 3.23 12.83
CA ILE A 14 -8.94 2.49 11.56
C ILE A 14 -10.38 1.98 11.39
N ILE A 15 -10.96 2.24 10.23
CA ILE A 15 -12.27 1.71 9.84
C ILE A 15 -12.04 0.45 9.00
N LEU A 16 -12.59 -0.66 9.45
CA LEU A 16 -12.58 -1.94 8.74
C LEU A 16 -13.93 -2.15 8.08
N LEU A 17 -13.92 -2.41 6.79
CA LEU A 17 -15.07 -2.84 6.01
C LEU A 17 -14.83 -4.26 5.51
N GLY A 18 -15.81 -5.13 5.66
CA GLY A 18 -15.69 -6.52 5.22
C GLY A 18 -17.00 -7.07 4.69
N GLU A 19 -16.90 -7.93 3.70
CA GLU A 19 -18.00 -8.72 3.17
C GLU A 19 -17.59 -10.18 3.09
N PHE A 20 -18.42 -11.06 3.61
CA PHE A 20 -18.23 -12.50 3.50
C PHE A 20 -18.96 -13.03 2.26
N LEU A 21 -18.23 -13.71 1.38
CA LEU A 21 -18.75 -14.35 0.17
C LEU A 21 -18.75 -15.88 0.38
N PRO A 22 -19.93 -16.53 0.60
CA PRO A 22 -19.98 -17.97 0.78
C PRO A 22 -19.48 -18.73 -0.44
N GLY A 23 -18.66 -19.77 -0.23
CA GLY A 23 -18.12 -20.61 -1.30
C GLY A 23 -16.90 -20.07 -2.02
N VAL A 24 -16.35 -18.93 -1.57
CA VAL A 24 -15.11 -18.35 -2.11
C VAL A 24 -13.96 -18.63 -1.14
N GLU A 25 -12.90 -19.28 -1.61
CA GLU A 25 -11.69 -19.60 -0.84
C GLU A 25 -10.57 -18.55 -0.98
N SER A 26 -10.80 -17.51 -1.76
CA SER A 26 -9.91 -16.36 -1.90
C SER A 26 -10.39 -15.16 -1.10
N VAL A 27 -9.46 -14.27 -0.78
CA VAL A 27 -9.74 -12.99 -0.13
C VAL A 27 -9.02 -11.88 -0.87
N SER A 28 -9.67 -10.74 -0.97
CA SER A 28 -9.05 -9.49 -1.40
C SER A 28 -9.05 -8.50 -0.23
N VAL A 29 -7.93 -7.83 -0.03
CA VAL A 29 -7.77 -6.78 0.98
C VAL A 29 -7.25 -5.53 0.32
N SER A 30 -7.70 -4.35 0.77
CA SER A 30 -7.18 -3.07 0.31
C SER A 30 -7.04 -2.13 1.50
N PHE A 31 -5.88 -1.50 1.59
CA PHE A 31 -5.57 -0.47 2.57
C PHE A 31 -5.58 0.88 1.87
N HIS A 32 -6.35 1.82 2.41
CA HIS A 32 -6.43 3.18 1.92
C HIS A 32 -5.82 4.13 2.94
N VAL A 33 -4.79 4.85 2.52
CA VAL A 33 -4.07 5.82 3.36
C VAL A 33 -4.38 7.22 2.82
N ALA A 34 -4.79 8.14 3.69
CA ALA A 34 -5.12 9.52 3.31
C ALA A 34 -3.85 10.33 2.92
N ALA A 35 -3.15 9.87 1.89
CA ALA A 35 -1.91 10.42 1.35
C ALA A 35 -1.96 10.33 -0.18
N GLY A 36 -2.83 11.13 -0.79
CA GLY A 36 -2.97 11.22 -2.24
C GLY A 36 -2.20 12.41 -2.83
N SER A 37 -2.25 12.58 -4.15
CA SER A 37 -1.51 13.65 -4.86
C SER A 37 -1.94 15.08 -4.47
N LEU A 38 -3.11 15.26 -3.84
CA LEU A 38 -3.50 16.54 -3.24
C LEU A 38 -2.56 16.96 -2.09
N CYS A 39 -1.95 16.00 -1.37
CA CYS A 39 -0.99 16.29 -0.32
C CYS A 39 0.29 16.93 -0.87
N ASP A 40 0.62 16.68 -2.13
CA ASP A 40 1.80 17.24 -2.79
C ASP A 40 1.70 18.77 -2.88
N SER A 41 0.49 19.30 -3.13
CA SER A 41 0.24 20.74 -3.22
C SER A 41 0.12 21.42 -1.84
N LEU A 42 -0.25 20.67 -0.79
CA LEU A 42 -0.36 21.18 0.58
C LEU A 42 1.00 21.25 1.30
N SER A 43 1.99 20.52 0.80
CA SER A 43 3.35 20.48 1.37
C SER A 43 4.23 21.66 0.95
N THR A 44 3.74 22.62 0.18
CA THR A 44 4.48 23.81 -0.22
C THR A 44 4.67 24.75 0.96
N ARG A 45 5.78 24.60 1.67
CA ARG A 45 6.38 25.74 2.38
C ARG A 45 6.80 26.76 1.31
N GLU A 46 6.55 28.02 1.54
CA GLU A 46 6.73 29.26 0.77
C GLU A 46 7.89 29.39 -0.26
N THR A 47 8.55 28.37 -0.66
CA THR A 47 9.60 28.34 -1.66
C THR A 47 9.20 27.47 -2.85
N ASP A 48 8.45 28.03 -3.75
CA ASP A 48 8.36 27.85 -5.23
C ASP A 48 8.74 26.50 -5.88
N ARG A 49 8.62 25.37 -5.19
CA ARG A 49 8.80 24.04 -5.75
C ARG A 49 7.58 23.20 -5.45
N SER A 50 6.77 22.98 -6.48
CA SER A 50 5.70 22.00 -6.40
C SER A 50 6.30 20.63 -6.09
N CYS A 51 5.83 19.99 -5.04
CA CYS A 51 6.18 18.61 -4.69
C CYS A 51 5.40 17.61 -5.55
N CYS A 52 5.07 17.96 -6.80
CA CYS A 52 4.32 17.12 -7.71
C CYS A 52 4.96 15.74 -7.86
N GLY A 53 4.19 14.68 -7.61
CA GLY A 53 4.63 13.30 -7.71
C GLY A 53 5.24 12.73 -6.42
N LEU A 54 5.31 13.52 -5.34
CA LEU A 54 5.84 13.04 -4.05
C LEU A 54 5.05 11.86 -3.50
N ALA A 55 3.71 11.93 -3.52
CA ALA A 55 2.85 10.85 -3.07
C ALA A 55 3.08 9.57 -3.90
N THR A 56 3.21 9.69 -5.22
CA THR A 56 3.48 8.56 -6.12
C THR A 56 4.85 7.94 -5.84
N LEU A 57 5.88 8.78 -5.70
CA LEU A 57 7.22 8.32 -5.38
C LEU A 57 7.29 7.67 -3.99
N ALA A 58 6.61 8.22 -3.00
CA ALA A 58 6.53 7.64 -1.67
C ALA A 58 5.86 6.25 -1.71
N GLY A 59 4.75 6.10 -2.43
CA GLY A 59 4.08 4.81 -2.62
C GLY A 59 4.97 3.77 -3.26
N GLU A 60 5.74 4.15 -4.28
CA GLU A 60 6.72 3.28 -4.93
C GLU A 60 7.86 2.86 -3.97
N LEU A 61 8.38 3.81 -3.18
CA LEU A 61 9.45 3.56 -2.21
C LEU A 61 9.01 2.63 -1.08
N MET A 62 7.76 2.70 -0.63
CA MET A 62 7.23 1.83 0.42
C MET A 62 7.27 0.35 0.04
N LEU A 63 7.25 0.01 -1.24
CA LEU A 63 7.36 -1.35 -1.75
C LEU A 63 8.80 -1.80 -2.02
N ARG A 64 9.79 -0.93 -1.78
CA ARG A 64 11.20 -1.23 -1.98
C ARG A 64 11.96 -1.66 -0.73
N GLY A 65 11.22 -2.16 0.25
CA GLY A 65 11.72 -2.73 1.49
C GLY A 65 10.89 -2.28 2.69
N ALA A 66 10.63 -3.20 3.61
CA ALA A 66 9.82 -2.95 4.80
C ALA A 66 10.15 -3.91 5.94
N GLY A 67 10.06 -3.42 7.17
CA GLY A 67 10.45 -4.18 8.35
C GLY A 67 11.94 -4.54 8.29
N ASP A 68 12.24 -5.82 8.35
CA ASP A 68 13.61 -6.35 8.26
C ASP A 68 13.94 -6.91 6.87
N ARG A 69 13.10 -6.61 5.86
CA ARG A 69 13.20 -7.14 4.50
C ARG A 69 13.65 -6.05 3.53
N ASP A 70 14.73 -6.30 2.80
CA ASP A 70 15.09 -5.49 1.64
C ASP A 70 14.07 -5.65 0.50
N SER A 71 14.26 -4.92 -0.61
CA SER A 71 13.35 -4.94 -1.76
C SER A 71 13.13 -6.34 -2.33
N LYS A 72 14.19 -7.15 -2.47
CA LYS A 72 14.10 -8.51 -3.01
C LYS A 72 13.38 -9.44 -2.04
N GLN A 73 13.71 -9.36 -0.76
CA GLN A 73 13.12 -10.16 0.29
C GLN A 73 11.64 -9.83 0.48
N LEU A 74 11.24 -8.56 0.34
CA LEU A 74 9.85 -8.14 0.43
C LEU A 74 9.01 -8.72 -0.72
N ILE A 75 9.48 -8.60 -1.96
CA ILE A 75 8.80 -9.18 -3.12
C ILE A 75 8.73 -10.70 -3.00
N ALA A 76 9.83 -11.36 -2.63
CA ALA A 76 9.84 -12.81 -2.41
C ALA A 76 8.85 -13.24 -1.30
N ALA A 77 8.67 -12.44 -0.26
CA ALA A 77 7.70 -12.72 0.80
C ALA A 77 6.25 -12.63 0.29
N LEU A 78 5.93 -11.63 -0.54
CA LEU A 78 4.62 -11.48 -1.18
C LEU A 78 4.35 -12.63 -2.15
N ASP A 79 5.34 -12.97 -2.99
CA ASP A 79 5.23 -14.07 -3.97
C ASP A 79 5.06 -15.43 -3.26
N ASN A 80 5.82 -15.70 -2.21
CA ASN A 80 5.70 -16.94 -1.42
C ASN A 80 4.34 -17.05 -0.71
N ALA A 81 3.77 -15.93 -0.31
CA ALA A 81 2.40 -15.87 0.22
C ALA A 81 1.32 -15.94 -0.86
N GLY A 82 1.70 -15.99 -2.14
CA GLY A 82 0.78 -16.04 -3.28
C GLY A 82 -0.09 -14.79 -3.39
N VAL A 83 0.44 -13.63 -3.00
CA VAL A 83 -0.29 -12.36 -3.04
C VAL A 83 -0.18 -11.74 -4.42
N GLN A 84 -1.30 -11.58 -5.10
CA GLN A 84 -1.40 -10.68 -6.25
C GLN A 84 -1.58 -9.26 -5.73
N TRP A 85 -0.48 -8.54 -5.60
CA TRP A 85 -0.47 -7.21 -5.01
C TRP A 85 -0.55 -6.10 -6.07
N SER A 86 -1.07 -4.96 -5.67
CA SER A 86 -1.06 -3.72 -6.46
C SER A 86 -0.94 -2.51 -5.54
N GLN A 87 -0.39 -1.43 -6.08
CA GLN A 87 -0.28 -0.13 -5.43
C GLN A 87 -0.71 0.94 -6.41
N SER A 88 -1.43 1.94 -5.93
CA SER A 88 -1.82 3.10 -6.72
C SER A 88 -1.96 4.33 -5.83
N VAL A 89 -1.79 5.50 -6.44
CA VAL A 89 -2.03 6.79 -5.78
C VAL A 89 -3.11 7.53 -6.57
N SER A 90 -4.18 7.88 -5.87
CA SER A 90 -5.25 8.75 -6.37
C SER A 90 -5.06 10.18 -5.87
N MET A 91 -6.00 11.06 -6.19
CA MET A 91 -5.98 12.44 -5.69
C MET A 91 -6.05 12.50 -4.16
N SER A 92 -6.90 11.68 -3.53
CA SER A 92 -7.19 11.75 -2.10
C SER A 92 -6.45 10.72 -1.24
N HIS A 93 -6.03 9.60 -1.81
CA HIS A 93 -5.45 8.50 -1.04
C HIS A 93 -4.46 7.66 -1.83
N GLY A 94 -3.50 7.06 -1.13
CA GLY A 94 -2.72 5.92 -1.59
C GLY A 94 -3.45 4.62 -1.28
N SER A 95 -3.41 3.66 -2.19
CA SER A 95 -4.03 2.34 -2.04
C SER A 95 -2.98 1.24 -2.17
N PHE A 96 -3.02 0.29 -1.24
CA PHE A 96 -2.21 -0.93 -1.26
C PHE A 96 -3.17 -2.11 -1.19
N ALA A 97 -3.26 -2.88 -2.26
CA ALA A 97 -4.22 -3.97 -2.36
C ALA A 97 -3.54 -5.31 -2.63
N GLY A 98 -4.21 -6.39 -2.28
CA GLY A 98 -3.76 -7.74 -2.55
C GLY A 98 -4.90 -8.73 -2.58
N ALA A 99 -4.79 -9.71 -3.48
CA ALA A 99 -5.66 -10.86 -3.53
C ALA A 99 -4.86 -12.13 -3.29
N MET A 100 -5.39 -13.04 -2.47
CA MET A 100 -4.71 -14.25 -2.06
C MET A 100 -5.70 -15.34 -1.65
N VAL A 101 -5.19 -16.55 -1.43
CA VAL A 101 -5.98 -17.62 -0.81
C VAL A 101 -6.23 -17.27 0.66
N SER A 102 -7.46 -17.47 1.16
CA SER A 102 -7.92 -17.02 2.49
C SER A 102 -7.00 -17.47 3.64
N ARG A 103 -6.41 -18.67 3.55
CA ARG A 103 -5.49 -19.20 4.57
C ARG A 103 -4.20 -18.37 4.71
N GLN A 104 -3.81 -17.61 3.69
CA GLN A 104 -2.60 -16.78 3.70
C GLN A 104 -2.86 -15.36 4.23
N LEU A 105 -4.10 -14.99 4.47
CA LEU A 105 -4.47 -13.65 4.94
C LEU A 105 -3.70 -13.22 6.20
N PRO A 106 -3.57 -14.03 7.28
CA PRO A 106 -2.90 -13.59 8.49
C PRO A 106 -1.41 -13.23 8.28
N ASP A 107 -0.70 -13.99 7.44
CA ASP A 107 0.71 -13.73 7.15
C ASP A 107 0.88 -12.57 6.17
N SER A 108 0.01 -12.46 5.18
CA SER A 108 -0.02 -11.33 4.27
C SER A 108 -0.31 -10.02 4.98
N LEU A 109 -1.22 -10.00 5.97
CA LEU A 109 -1.49 -8.80 6.79
C LEU A 109 -0.26 -8.33 7.55
N LYS A 110 0.62 -9.23 8.03
CA LYS A 110 1.89 -8.85 8.66
C LYS A 110 2.83 -8.13 7.68
N ILE A 111 2.91 -8.64 6.44
CA ILE A 111 3.71 -8.00 5.38
C ILE A 111 3.17 -6.61 5.07
N TYR A 112 1.85 -6.46 4.89
CA TYR A 112 1.23 -5.15 4.65
C TYR A 112 1.40 -4.20 5.85
N ALA A 113 1.34 -4.71 7.08
CA ALA A 113 1.62 -3.90 8.27
C ALA A 113 3.07 -3.36 8.27
N ASP A 114 4.04 -4.16 7.84
CA ASP A 114 5.43 -3.70 7.68
C ASP A 114 5.54 -2.64 6.58
N ILE A 115 4.93 -2.85 5.41
CA ILE A 115 4.91 -1.89 4.30
C ILE A 115 4.35 -0.53 4.76
N LEU A 116 3.23 -0.54 5.49
CA LEU A 116 2.54 0.68 5.88
C LEU A 116 3.15 1.38 7.10
N ARG A 117 3.76 0.65 8.03
CA ARG A 117 4.24 1.19 9.30
C ARG A 117 5.74 1.30 9.42
N ARG A 118 6.49 0.49 8.68
CA ARG A 118 7.95 0.37 8.78
C ARG A 118 8.63 0.25 7.42
N PRO A 119 8.26 1.13 6.43
CA PRO A 119 8.98 1.13 5.16
C PRO A 119 10.43 1.54 5.41
N LEU A 120 11.39 0.90 4.71
CA LEU A 120 12.82 1.21 4.91
C LEU A 120 13.21 2.56 4.32
N LEU A 121 12.58 2.99 3.23
CA LEU A 121 12.85 4.24 2.50
C LEU A 121 14.35 4.44 2.24
N ASP A 122 15.03 3.37 1.82
CA ASP A 122 16.46 3.36 1.61
C ASP A 122 16.86 4.38 0.51
N GLN A 123 17.84 5.22 0.83
CA GLN A 123 18.37 6.24 -0.10
C GLN A 123 18.84 5.64 -1.42
N SER A 124 19.41 4.44 -1.40
CA SER A 124 19.87 3.76 -2.61
C SER A 124 18.73 3.36 -3.57
N GLN A 125 17.50 3.27 -3.06
CA GLN A 125 16.31 2.92 -3.83
C GLN A 125 15.59 4.15 -4.42
N PHE A 126 16.01 5.36 -4.06
CA PHE A 126 15.36 6.60 -4.50
C PHE A 126 15.44 6.80 -6.01
N ASP A 127 16.64 6.75 -6.59
CA ASP A 127 16.81 6.94 -8.04
C ASP A 127 16.14 5.83 -8.87
N PRO A 128 16.25 4.53 -8.52
CA PRO A 128 15.48 3.48 -9.17
C PRO A 128 13.96 3.70 -9.09
N ALA A 129 13.43 4.10 -7.93
CA ALA A 129 12.00 4.39 -7.77
C ALA A 129 11.55 5.58 -8.63
N ARG A 130 12.34 6.66 -8.63
CA ARG A 130 12.07 7.85 -9.45
C ARG A 130 12.04 7.52 -10.93
N GLN A 131 12.94 6.66 -11.41
CA GLN A 131 12.97 6.21 -12.81
C GLN A 131 11.66 5.50 -13.20
N VAL A 132 11.16 4.61 -12.34
CA VAL A 132 9.90 3.90 -12.57
C VAL A 132 8.72 4.87 -12.63
N VAL A 133 8.66 5.83 -11.71
CA VAL A 133 7.61 6.87 -11.73
C VAL A 133 7.65 7.69 -13.00
N LEU A 134 8.84 8.11 -13.45
CA LEU A 134 9.00 8.90 -14.68
C LEU A 134 8.65 8.12 -15.96
N GLN A 135 8.81 6.80 -15.97
CA GLN A 135 8.42 5.95 -17.11
C GLN A 135 6.91 5.75 -17.23
N ASN A 136 6.17 5.97 -16.16
CA ASN A 136 4.73 5.78 -16.09
C ASN A 136 3.93 7.09 -16.25
N LEU A 137 4.61 8.20 -16.52
CA LEU A 137 4.01 9.50 -16.86
C LEU A 137 3.81 9.65 -18.36
#